data_5a9bac327c059c6cadc6ad3eff372d00
#
_entry.id   5a9bac327c059c6cadc6ad3eff372d00
#
_cell.length_a   1.000
_cell.length_b   1.000
_cell.length_c   1.000
_cell.angle_alpha   90.00
_cell.angle_beta   90.00
_cell.angle_gamma   90.00
#
_symmetry.space_group_name_H-M   'P 1'
#
loop_
_entity.id
_entity.type
_entity.pdbx_description
1 polymer ?
#
loop_
_entity_poly.entity_id
_entity_poly.type
_entity_poly.pdbx_seq_one_letter_code
_entity_poly.pdbx_strand_id
1 'polypeptide(L)'
;HLVDRLQVLRPALVVLEATGGFEQPAVLALAERRLPVVVVNARQIRDFARATGRLAKTDKIDAAVLAQFADAVRPQLRALPDPEQRSLDALVARRVQLVAMVTAERNRLQHTRNAAVRANIHAHLAFLERQRDQMERELLRAIESSSALKMRFDLMVTVPGVGKVTAATLLGDLPEL
;
A
#
# COMPACT_ATOMS: atom_id res chain seq x y z
N HIS A 1 -11.52 -20.21 -10.93
CA HIS A 1 -12.07 -19.67 -12.19
C HIS A 1 -11.06 -18.83 -13.00
N LEU A 2 -10.62 -17.62 -12.56
CA LEU A 2 -9.67 -16.80 -13.33
C LEU A 2 -8.28 -17.44 -13.36
N VAL A 3 -7.77 -17.81 -12.21
CA VAL A 3 -6.42 -18.39 -12.04
C VAL A 3 -6.31 -19.70 -12.82
N ASP A 4 -7.33 -20.58 -12.77
CA ASP A 4 -7.32 -21.85 -13.50
C ASP A 4 -7.26 -21.64 -15.01
N ARG A 5 -8.02 -20.65 -15.53
CA ARG A 5 -7.95 -20.28 -16.94
C ARG A 5 -6.57 -19.77 -17.35
N LEU A 6 -5.95 -18.92 -16.49
CA LEU A 6 -4.63 -18.39 -16.76
C LEU A 6 -3.55 -19.47 -16.70
N GLN A 7 -3.70 -20.49 -15.83
CA GLN A 7 -2.80 -21.65 -15.80
C GLN A 7 -2.84 -22.44 -17.12
N VAL A 8 -4.03 -22.59 -17.71
CA VAL A 8 -4.19 -23.27 -19.02
C VAL A 8 -3.59 -22.43 -20.14
N LEU A 9 -3.83 -21.11 -20.13
CA LEU A 9 -3.34 -20.18 -21.15
C LEU A 9 -1.82 -19.96 -21.10
N ARG A 10 -1.19 -20.17 -19.92
CA ARG A 10 0.24 -19.95 -19.67
C ARG A 10 0.75 -18.60 -20.20
N PRO A 11 0.16 -17.47 -19.76
CA PRO A 11 0.58 -16.16 -20.24
C PRO A 11 2.05 -15.92 -19.88
N ALA A 12 2.76 -15.21 -20.76
CA ALA A 12 4.13 -14.78 -20.49
C ALA A 12 4.21 -13.78 -19.33
N LEU A 13 3.15 -12.99 -19.14
CA LEU A 13 3.03 -12.01 -18.06
C LEU A 13 1.56 -11.69 -17.78
N VAL A 14 1.18 -11.58 -16.51
CA VAL A 14 -0.12 -11.05 -16.06
C VAL A 14 0.15 -9.67 -15.47
N VAL A 15 -0.48 -8.64 -16.03
CA VAL A 15 -0.33 -7.26 -15.55
C VAL A 15 -1.63 -6.82 -14.89
N LEU A 16 -1.51 -6.31 -13.68
CA LEU A 16 -2.61 -5.73 -12.92
C LEU A 16 -2.31 -4.25 -12.65
N GLU A 17 -3.34 -3.43 -12.65
CA GLU A 17 -3.24 -2.04 -12.21
C GLU A 17 -3.34 -1.95 -10.70
N ALA A 18 -2.51 -1.11 -10.07
CA ALA A 18 -2.61 -0.81 -8.66
C ALA A 18 -3.93 -0.08 -8.35
N THR A 19 -4.75 -0.66 -7.49
CA THR A 19 -6.09 -0.17 -7.13
C THR A 19 -6.21 0.15 -5.62
N GLY A 20 -5.07 0.52 -5.00
CA GLY A 20 -5.02 0.84 -3.57
C GLY A 20 -5.13 -0.38 -2.64
N GLY A 21 -4.69 -1.55 -3.13
CA GLY A 21 -4.66 -2.80 -2.36
C GLY A 21 -5.75 -3.82 -2.74
N PHE A 22 -6.77 -3.41 -3.50
CA PHE A 22 -7.82 -4.35 -3.96
C PHE A 22 -7.29 -5.41 -4.93
N GLU A 23 -6.16 -5.16 -5.59
CA GLU A 23 -5.47 -6.10 -6.47
C GLU A 23 -4.75 -7.22 -5.69
N GLN A 24 -4.43 -7.02 -4.42
CA GLN A 24 -3.59 -7.93 -3.63
C GLN A 24 -4.10 -9.38 -3.56
N PRO A 25 -5.40 -9.67 -3.33
CA PRO A 25 -5.88 -11.05 -3.33
C PRO A 25 -5.65 -11.75 -4.67
N ALA A 26 -5.81 -11.04 -5.78
CA ALA A 26 -5.57 -11.58 -7.11
C ALA A 26 -4.07 -11.84 -7.34
N VAL A 27 -3.21 -10.89 -6.95
CA VAL A 27 -1.75 -11.04 -7.04
C VAL A 27 -1.27 -12.27 -6.27
N LEU A 28 -1.72 -12.44 -5.02
CA LEU A 28 -1.34 -13.59 -4.19
C LEU A 28 -1.81 -14.91 -4.79
N ALA A 29 -3.06 -15.00 -5.22
CA ALA A 29 -3.61 -16.20 -5.84
C ALA A 29 -2.88 -16.60 -7.14
N LEU A 30 -2.44 -15.62 -7.93
CA LEU A 30 -1.64 -15.84 -9.15
C LEU A 30 -0.22 -16.33 -8.80
N ALA A 31 0.41 -15.70 -7.82
CA ALA A 31 1.75 -16.06 -7.39
C ALA A 31 1.84 -17.44 -6.74
N GLU A 32 0.85 -17.83 -5.93
CA GLU A 32 0.75 -19.20 -5.36
C GLU A 32 0.75 -20.27 -6.45
N ARG A 33 0.22 -19.95 -7.62
CA ARG A 33 0.23 -20.83 -8.80
C ARG A 33 1.42 -20.58 -9.73
N ARG A 34 2.42 -19.82 -9.28
CA ARG A 34 3.65 -19.49 -10.01
C ARG A 34 3.39 -18.82 -11.36
N LEU A 35 2.29 -18.10 -11.49
CA LEU A 35 2.01 -17.30 -12.68
C LEU A 35 2.82 -16.00 -12.60
N PRO A 36 3.46 -15.58 -13.69
CA PRO A 36 4.24 -14.33 -13.72
C PRO A 36 3.28 -13.14 -13.61
N VAL A 37 3.26 -12.48 -12.47
CA VAL A 37 2.36 -11.34 -12.19
C VAL A 37 3.17 -10.10 -11.83
N VAL A 38 2.74 -8.96 -12.35
CA VAL A 38 3.29 -7.65 -11.99
C VAL A 38 2.16 -6.65 -11.76
N VAL A 39 2.30 -5.82 -10.73
CA VAL A 39 1.40 -4.69 -10.47
C VAL A 39 2.07 -3.43 -10.98
N VAL A 40 1.35 -2.66 -11.79
CA VAL A 40 1.83 -1.42 -12.39
C VAL A 40 1.06 -0.21 -11.88
N ASN A 41 1.71 0.94 -11.84
CA ASN A 41 1.10 2.16 -11.35
C ASN A 41 -0.02 2.64 -12.29
N ALA A 42 -1.21 2.88 -11.74
CA ALA A 42 -2.38 3.38 -12.45
C ALA A 42 -2.10 4.68 -13.25
N ARG A 43 -1.19 5.52 -12.76
CA ARG A 43 -0.79 6.74 -13.46
C ARG A 43 -0.02 6.42 -14.75
N GLN A 44 0.91 5.47 -14.69
CA GLN A 44 1.67 5.05 -15.88
C GLN A 44 0.75 4.50 -16.98
N ILE A 45 -0.26 3.70 -16.59
CA ILE A 45 -1.24 3.16 -17.54
C ILE A 45 -2.06 4.28 -18.17
N ARG A 46 -2.52 5.26 -17.38
CA ARG A 46 -3.26 6.42 -17.90
C ARG A 46 -2.42 7.29 -18.82
N ASP A 47 -1.16 7.52 -18.49
CA ASP A 47 -0.26 8.32 -19.33
C ASP A 47 0.06 7.59 -20.64
N PHE A 48 0.24 6.27 -20.60
CA PHE A 48 0.39 5.43 -21.79
C PHE A 48 -0.87 5.42 -22.66
N ALA A 49 -2.07 5.31 -22.07
CA ALA A 49 -3.34 5.39 -22.79
C ALA A 49 -3.49 6.73 -23.52
N ARG A 50 -3.12 7.84 -22.86
CA ARG A 50 -3.12 9.19 -23.48
C ARG A 50 -2.13 9.27 -24.63
N ALA A 51 -0.91 8.80 -24.42
CA ALA A 51 0.15 8.82 -25.45
C ALA A 51 -0.24 8.00 -26.70
N THR A 52 -1.03 6.93 -26.52
CA THR A 52 -1.52 6.07 -27.61
C THR A 52 -2.88 6.47 -28.16
N GLY A 53 -3.43 7.63 -27.73
CA GLY A 53 -4.72 8.16 -28.22
C GLY A 53 -5.97 7.42 -27.74
N ARG A 54 -5.86 6.56 -26.73
CA ARG A 54 -6.97 5.76 -26.17
C ARG A 54 -7.57 6.44 -24.96
N LEU A 55 -8.54 7.32 -25.20
CA LEU A 55 -9.18 8.13 -24.15
C LEU A 55 -10.50 7.55 -23.63
N ALA A 56 -11.11 6.60 -24.36
CA ALA A 56 -12.36 6.00 -23.93
C ALA A 56 -12.12 5.00 -22.79
N LYS A 57 -12.94 5.08 -21.74
CA LYS A 57 -12.81 4.28 -20.52
C LYS A 57 -13.89 3.18 -20.50
N THR A 58 -13.50 1.95 -20.81
CA THR A 58 -14.30 0.73 -20.59
C THR A 58 -13.37 -0.39 -20.16
N ASP A 59 -13.84 -1.33 -19.37
CA ASP A 59 -13.04 -2.46 -18.88
C ASP A 59 -12.31 -3.21 -20.00
N LYS A 60 -12.93 -3.35 -21.18
CA LYS A 60 -12.31 -3.99 -22.34
C LYS A 60 -11.17 -3.18 -22.93
N ILE A 61 -11.32 -1.85 -22.98
CA ILE A 61 -10.27 -0.94 -23.47
C ILE A 61 -9.14 -0.88 -22.46
N ASP A 62 -9.46 -0.81 -21.17
CA ASP A 62 -8.48 -0.79 -20.08
C ASP A 62 -7.65 -2.08 -20.09
N ALA A 63 -8.25 -3.26 -20.25
CA ALA A 63 -7.52 -4.53 -20.39
C ALA A 63 -6.62 -4.56 -21.63
N ALA A 64 -7.08 -4.01 -22.75
CA ALA A 64 -6.27 -3.93 -23.98
C ALA A 64 -5.11 -2.95 -23.84
N VAL A 65 -5.30 -1.83 -23.15
CA VAL A 65 -4.23 -0.86 -22.82
C VAL A 65 -3.20 -1.50 -21.91
N LEU A 66 -3.61 -2.22 -20.85
CA LEU A 66 -2.72 -2.96 -19.97
C LEU A 66 -1.87 -3.99 -20.74
N ALA A 67 -2.49 -4.75 -21.64
CA ALA A 67 -1.77 -5.72 -22.46
C ALA A 67 -0.74 -5.07 -23.40
N GLN A 68 -1.09 -3.95 -24.02
CA GLN A 68 -0.17 -3.19 -24.88
C GLN A 68 0.96 -2.52 -24.08
N PHE A 69 0.63 -1.99 -22.90
CA PHE A 69 1.64 -1.47 -21.98
C PHE A 69 2.64 -2.57 -21.61
N ALA A 70 2.14 -3.76 -21.27
CA ALA A 70 2.98 -4.90 -20.91
C ALA A 70 3.95 -5.30 -22.05
N ASP A 71 3.46 -5.30 -23.29
CA ASP A 71 4.29 -5.63 -24.47
C ASP A 71 5.33 -4.55 -24.79
N ALA A 72 4.94 -3.27 -24.71
CA ALA A 72 5.79 -2.14 -25.04
C ALA A 72 6.86 -1.86 -23.96
N VAL A 73 6.46 -1.88 -22.67
CA VAL A 73 7.31 -1.48 -21.54
C VAL A 73 8.06 -2.67 -20.95
N ARG A 74 7.50 -3.88 -21.05
CA ARG A 74 8.05 -5.13 -20.51
C ARG A 74 8.44 -5.00 -19.05
N PRO A 75 7.48 -4.66 -18.17
CA PRO A 75 7.78 -4.42 -16.76
C PRO A 75 8.42 -5.65 -16.13
N GLN A 76 9.49 -5.43 -15.36
CA GLN A 76 10.22 -6.51 -14.72
C GLN A 76 9.39 -7.18 -13.64
N LEU A 77 9.44 -8.51 -13.58
CA LEU A 77 8.90 -9.28 -12.48
C LEU A 77 9.68 -8.95 -11.21
N ARG A 78 8.96 -8.45 -10.22
CA ARG A 78 9.51 -8.26 -8.87
C ARG A 78 9.04 -9.40 -7.99
N ALA A 79 9.92 -9.88 -7.12
CA ALA A 79 9.51 -10.79 -6.06
C ALA A 79 8.41 -10.11 -5.22
N LEU A 80 7.36 -10.86 -4.91
CA LEU A 80 6.36 -10.33 -3.99
C LEU A 80 7.00 -10.12 -2.61
N PRO A 81 6.65 -9.04 -1.91
CA PRO A 81 7.07 -8.87 -0.53
C PRO A 81 6.74 -10.11 0.28
N ASP A 82 7.62 -10.51 1.17
CA ASP A 82 7.36 -11.63 2.06
C ASP A 82 6.16 -11.36 3.00
N PRO A 83 5.62 -12.37 3.69
CA PRO A 83 4.48 -12.17 4.58
C PRO A 83 4.75 -11.17 5.71
N GLU A 84 6.00 -11.10 6.21
CA GLU A 84 6.39 -10.17 7.28
C GLU A 84 6.37 -8.73 6.76
N GLN A 85 6.95 -8.50 5.57
CA GLN A 85 6.92 -7.19 4.93
C GLN A 85 5.48 -6.73 4.65
N ARG A 86 4.63 -7.61 4.10
CA ARG A 86 3.21 -7.26 3.85
C ARG A 86 2.45 -6.91 5.13
N SER A 87 2.74 -7.61 6.24
CA SER A 87 2.15 -7.30 7.54
C SER A 87 2.61 -5.92 8.03
N LEU A 88 3.90 -5.61 7.87
CA LEU A 88 4.46 -4.30 8.20
C LEU A 88 3.80 -3.19 7.41
N ASP A 89 3.69 -3.35 6.08
CA ASP A 89 3.06 -2.39 5.17
C ASP A 89 1.61 -2.09 5.58
N ALA A 90 0.85 -3.12 5.96
CA ALA A 90 -0.53 -2.96 6.42
C ALA A 90 -0.62 -2.15 7.73
N LEU A 91 0.29 -2.40 8.68
CA LEU A 91 0.37 -1.65 9.94
C LEU A 91 0.76 -0.17 9.70
N VAL A 92 1.74 0.08 8.83
CA VAL A 92 2.15 1.43 8.42
C VAL A 92 0.99 2.17 7.76
N ALA A 93 0.33 1.56 6.79
CA ALA A 93 -0.82 2.14 6.10
C ALA A 93 -1.95 2.49 7.09
N ARG A 94 -2.27 1.58 8.03
CA ARG A 94 -3.29 1.85 9.06
C ARG A 94 -2.92 2.99 9.97
N ARG A 95 -1.65 3.06 10.40
CA ARG A 95 -1.16 4.18 11.21
C ARG A 95 -1.29 5.52 10.47
N VAL A 96 -0.91 5.59 9.21
CA VAL A 96 -1.06 6.81 8.38
C VAL A 96 -2.52 7.26 8.29
N GLN A 97 -3.47 6.32 8.09
CA GLN A 97 -4.89 6.62 8.11
C GLN A 97 -5.34 7.22 9.44
N LEU A 98 -4.91 6.64 10.57
CA LEU A 98 -5.26 7.15 11.90
C LEU A 98 -4.70 8.55 12.16
N VAL A 99 -3.47 8.85 11.71
CA VAL A 99 -2.88 10.20 11.78
C VAL A 99 -3.71 11.20 10.97
N ALA A 100 -4.14 10.82 9.77
CA ALA A 100 -4.99 11.68 8.94
C ALA A 100 -6.36 11.94 9.62
N MET A 101 -6.97 10.91 10.22
CA MET A 101 -8.23 11.07 10.97
C MET A 101 -8.08 11.98 12.18
N VAL A 102 -7.01 11.84 12.97
CA VAL A 102 -6.69 12.73 14.10
C VAL A 102 -6.54 14.17 13.63
N THR A 103 -5.81 14.38 12.54
CA THR A 103 -5.63 15.72 11.96
C THR A 103 -6.96 16.33 11.52
N ALA A 104 -7.80 15.55 10.84
CA ALA A 104 -9.13 16.00 10.40
C ALA A 104 -10.02 16.39 11.59
N GLU A 105 -10.04 15.60 12.67
CA GLU A 105 -10.83 15.92 13.88
C GLU A 105 -10.28 17.13 14.61
N ARG A 106 -8.96 17.30 14.70
CA ARG A 106 -8.35 18.52 15.29
C ARG A 106 -8.75 19.77 14.52
N ASN A 107 -8.76 19.71 13.17
CA ASN A 107 -9.18 20.81 12.34
C ASN A 107 -10.68 21.13 12.55
N ARG A 108 -11.56 20.12 12.65
CA ARG A 108 -12.98 20.32 12.97
C ARG A 108 -13.17 20.98 14.34
N LEU A 109 -12.40 20.58 15.33
CA LEU A 109 -12.45 21.14 16.67
C LEU A 109 -12.16 22.65 16.69
N GLN A 110 -11.22 23.12 15.86
CA GLN A 110 -10.87 24.54 15.77
C GLN A 110 -12.05 25.40 15.25
N HIS A 111 -12.86 24.84 14.34
CA HIS A 111 -13.98 25.56 13.72
C HIS A 111 -15.33 25.35 14.43
N THR A 112 -15.42 24.48 15.43
CA THR A 112 -16.65 24.13 16.13
C THR A 112 -16.78 24.93 17.42
N ARG A 113 -17.90 25.65 17.59
CA ARG A 113 -18.21 26.44 18.80
C ARG A 113 -19.23 25.78 19.75
N ASN A 114 -20.07 24.86 19.22
CA ASN A 114 -21.08 24.19 20.02
C ASN A 114 -20.42 23.24 21.05
N ALA A 115 -20.73 23.42 22.32
CA ALA A 115 -20.09 22.68 23.42
C ALA A 115 -20.34 21.16 23.35
N ALA A 116 -21.55 20.72 22.99
CA ALA A 116 -21.87 19.29 22.88
C ALA A 116 -21.09 18.64 21.71
N VAL A 117 -20.99 19.33 20.57
CA VAL A 117 -20.21 18.84 19.41
C VAL A 117 -18.72 18.82 19.74
N ARG A 118 -18.20 19.82 20.45
CA ARG A 118 -16.80 19.82 20.92
C ARG A 118 -16.51 18.64 21.85
N ALA A 119 -17.39 18.35 22.79
CA ALA A 119 -17.24 17.19 23.68
C ALA A 119 -17.21 15.86 22.90
N ASN A 120 -18.06 15.71 21.89
CA ASN A 120 -18.06 14.54 21.01
C ASN A 120 -16.74 14.41 20.23
N ILE A 121 -16.25 15.51 19.64
CA ILE A 121 -14.96 15.52 18.91
C ILE A 121 -13.80 15.16 19.86
N HIS A 122 -13.77 15.68 21.07
CA HIS A 122 -12.73 15.33 22.06
C HIS A 122 -12.74 13.84 22.40
N ALA A 123 -13.92 13.25 22.60
CA ALA A 123 -14.05 11.80 22.86
C ALA A 123 -13.52 10.97 21.66
N HIS A 124 -13.86 11.39 20.45
CA HIS A 124 -13.39 10.72 19.23
C HIS A 124 -11.87 10.89 19.03
N LEU A 125 -11.32 12.06 19.27
CA LEU A 125 -9.87 12.29 19.26
C LEU A 125 -9.14 11.36 20.23
N ALA A 126 -9.61 11.29 21.48
CA ALA A 126 -9.02 10.41 22.49
C ALA A 126 -9.07 8.92 22.06
N PHE A 127 -10.12 8.50 21.37
CA PHE A 127 -10.22 7.15 20.80
C PHE A 127 -9.19 6.94 19.68
N LEU A 128 -9.13 7.85 18.71
CA LEU A 128 -8.23 7.75 17.55
C LEU A 128 -6.75 7.79 17.97
N GLU A 129 -6.40 8.61 18.96
CA GLU A 129 -5.05 8.70 19.50
C GLU A 129 -4.63 7.39 20.17
N ARG A 130 -5.52 6.77 20.96
CA ARG A 130 -5.26 5.43 21.53
C ARG A 130 -5.06 4.36 20.46
N GLN A 131 -5.87 4.39 19.38
CA GLN A 131 -5.73 3.46 18.27
C GLN A 131 -4.39 3.66 17.53
N ARG A 132 -3.99 4.91 17.29
CA ARG A 132 -2.69 5.23 16.69
C ARG A 132 -1.54 4.68 17.54
N ASP A 133 -1.56 4.93 18.85
CA ASP A 133 -0.53 4.47 19.77
C ASP A 133 -0.49 2.94 19.86
N GLN A 134 -1.63 2.27 19.73
CA GLN A 134 -1.69 0.81 19.62
C GLN A 134 -1.01 0.32 18.33
N MET A 135 -1.33 0.91 17.17
CA MET A 135 -0.67 0.55 15.90
C MET A 135 0.84 0.78 15.95
N GLU A 136 1.30 1.85 16.59
CA GLU A 136 2.74 2.10 16.76
C GLU A 136 3.42 1.01 17.60
N ARG A 137 2.78 0.53 18.65
CA ARG A 137 3.31 -0.59 19.44
C ARG A 137 3.33 -1.90 18.66
N GLU A 138 2.28 -2.19 17.89
CA GLU A 138 2.22 -3.40 17.04
C GLU A 138 3.27 -3.34 15.93
N LEU A 139 3.46 -2.17 15.31
CA LEU A 139 4.49 -1.93 14.30
C LEU A 139 5.90 -2.22 14.86
N LEU A 140 6.24 -1.67 16.01
CA LEU A 140 7.54 -1.92 16.64
C LEU A 140 7.72 -3.40 17.03
N ARG A 141 6.67 -4.07 17.52
CA ARG A 141 6.74 -5.51 17.82
C ARG A 141 6.97 -6.34 16.56
N ALA A 142 6.31 -6.02 15.45
CA ALA A 142 6.52 -6.69 14.18
C ALA A 142 7.97 -6.55 13.69
N ILE A 143 8.56 -5.36 13.85
CA ILE A 143 9.98 -5.13 13.53
C ILE A 143 10.90 -5.93 14.46
N GLU A 144 10.63 -5.92 15.76
CA GLU A 144 11.45 -6.66 16.75
C GLU A 144 11.38 -8.18 16.57
N SER A 145 10.28 -8.71 16.02
CA SER A 145 10.12 -10.16 15.79
C SER A 145 10.87 -10.67 14.56
N SER A 146 11.30 -9.79 13.67
CA SER A 146 12.05 -10.14 12.45
C SER A 146 13.49 -9.62 12.55
N SER A 147 14.46 -10.52 12.52
CA SER A 147 15.88 -10.15 12.59
C SER A 147 16.31 -9.26 11.40
N ALA A 148 15.76 -9.51 10.22
CA ALA A 148 16.05 -8.73 9.02
C ALA A 148 15.48 -7.30 9.11
N LEU A 149 14.22 -7.16 9.53
CA LEU A 149 13.59 -5.85 9.71
C LEU A 149 14.27 -5.07 10.85
N LYS A 150 14.59 -5.76 11.95
CA LYS A 150 15.27 -5.14 13.09
C LYS A 150 16.63 -4.58 12.72
N MET A 151 17.45 -5.31 11.98
CA MET A 151 18.77 -4.84 11.55
C MET A 151 18.67 -3.57 10.70
N ARG A 152 17.73 -3.51 9.74
CA ARG A 152 17.48 -2.33 8.92
C ARG A 152 16.96 -1.16 9.76
N PHE A 153 16.04 -1.43 10.67
CA PHE A 153 15.46 -0.44 11.59
C PHE A 153 16.55 0.19 12.47
N ASP A 154 17.39 -0.63 13.12
CA ASP A 154 18.46 -0.16 13.99
C ASP A 154 19.45 0.72 13.20
N LEU A 155 19.77 0.35 11.95
CA LEU A 155 20.59 1.18 11.06
C LEU A 155 19.93 2.54 10.76
N MET A 156 18.63 2.56 10.43
CA MET A 156 17.93 3.82 10.14
C MET A 156 17.87 4.76 11.33
N VAL A 157 17.68 4.22 12.54
CA VAL A 157 17.60 5.03 13.77
C VAL A 157 18.95 5.68 14.12
N THR A 158 20.08 5.20 13.59
CA THR A 158 21.38 5.87 13.76
C THR A 158 21.48 7.19 13.00
N VAL A 159 20.63 7.42 12.00
CA VAL A 159 20.64 8.64 11.20
C VAL A 159 20.07 9.81 12.01
N PRO A 160 20.80 10.92 12.19
CA PRO A 160 20.30 12.08 12.92
C PRO A 160 18.99 12.60 12.33
N GLY A 161 17.95 12.77 13.17
CA GLY A 161 16.63 13.21 12.77
C GLY A 161 15.65 12.07 12.38
N VAL A 162 16.12 10.85 12.28
CA VAL A 162 15.26 9.68 12.04
C VAL A 162 14.85 9.05 13.37
N GLY A 163 13.65 9.38 13.83
CA GLY A 163 13.06 8.74 15.02
C GLY A 163 12.49 7.35 14.70
N LYS A 164 12.20 6.57 15.76
CA LYS A 164 11.66 5.18 15.62
C LYS A 164 10.45 5.09 14.71
N VAL A 165 9.51 6.03 14.82
CA VAL A 165 8.29 6.03 14.01
C VAL A 165 8.61 6.32 12.54
N THR A 166 9.54 7.24 12.27
CA THR A 166 9.99 7.55 10.91
C THR A 166 10.69 6.34 10.29
N ALA A 167 11.62 5.70 11.02
CA ALA A 167 12.31 4.50 10.58
C ALA A 167 11.32 3.37 10.25
N ALA A 168 10.35 3.13 11.14
CA ALA A 168 9.33 2.11 10.92
C ALA A 168 8.45 2.40 9.70
N THR A 169 8.11 3.68 9.46
CA THR A 169 7.34 4.10 8.28
C THR A 169 8.15 3.89 6.99
N LEU A 170 9.43 4.28 7.00
CA LEU A 170 10.31 4.09 5.85
C LEU A 170 10.50 2.61 5.50
N LEU A 171 10.60 1.72 6.50
CA LEU A 171 10.68 0.27 6.26
C LEU A 171 9.44 -0.30 5.56
N GLY A 172 8.26 0.25 5.84
CA GLY A 172 7.03 -0.16 5.15
C GLY A 172 6.89 0.47 3.77
N ASP A 173 7.27 1.76 3.61
CA ASP A 173 7.09 2.46 2.34
C ASP A 173 8.21 2.17 1.32
N LEU A 174 9.39 1.76 1.79
CA LEU A 174 10.59 1.53 0.98
C LEU A 174 11.19 0.15 1.28
N PRO A 175 10.55 -0.95 0.86
CA PRO A 175 11.02 -2.31 1.16
C PRO A 175 12.37 -2.65 0.51
N GLU A 176 12.86 -1.82 -0.39
CA GLU A 176 14.12 -2.00 -1.13
C GLU A 176 15.35 -1.42 -0.39
N LEU A 177 15.13 -0.74 0.77
CA LEU A 177 16.21 -0.25 1.64
C LEU A 177 16.77 -1.39 2.55
#